data_bf08796cbb1c51c76a34ce308a15cba6
#
_entry.id   bf08796cbb1c51c76a34ce308a15cba6
#
_cell.length_a   1.000
_cell.length_b   1.000
_cell.length_c   1.000
_cell.angle_alpha   90.00
_cell.angle_beta   90.00
_cell.angle_gamma   90.00
#
_symmetry.space_group_name_H-M   'P 1'
#
loop_
_entity.id
_entity.type
_entity.pdbx_description
1 polymer ?
#
loop_
_entity_poly.entity_id
_entity_poly.type
_entity_poly.pdbx_seq_one_letter_code
_entity_poly.pdbx_strand_id
1 'polypeptide(L)'
;MSGSNQILDGKMLIVNVRFLWYTFCMVLSDKDIKKALSSKRIVIKPSPALATQLGSCSVDLRLGNTFRVFDHSKHAYIDPSKKDYSNEITKVIKVEKDGSFIMQPGEFVLAVTLETVKIPSDLMGRLEGRSSLGRLGLVVHSTASIFDPGWDGKPVLELGNLGRMAIKLTVGMRICAMTFEELSSPAETPYTSKKFAKYKFQNAPEESRIHEEK
;
A
#
# COMPACT_ATOMS: atom_id res chain seq x y z
N MET A 1 26.49 25.89 -12.65
CA MET A 1 27.23 25.49 -13.85
C MET A 1 26.97 26.53 -14.91
N SER A 2 28.04 27.12 -15.40
CA SER A 2 28.08 28.33 -16.22
C SER A 2 27.53 28.09 -17.63
N GLY A 3 26.58 28.92 -18.04
CA GLY A 3 26.15 28.97 -19.44
C GLY A 3 27.28 29.49 -20.33
N SER A 4 27.61 28.75 -21.39
CA SER A 4 28.57 29.17 -22.40
C SER A 4 27.93 30.24 -23.30
N ASN A 5 28.47 31.46 -23.23
CA ASN A 5 28.14 32.51 -24.17
C ASN A 5 28.87 32.24 -25.50
N GLN A 6 28.14 31.99 -26.57
CA GLN A 6 28.69 32.03 -27.92
C GLN A 6 28.39 33.41 -28.57
N ILE A 7 29.43 34.09 -29.03
CA ILE A 7 29.32 35.35 -29.76
C ILE A 7 29.51 35.00 -31.23
N LEU A 8 28.47 35.21 -32.06
CA LEU A 8 28.54 35.19 -33.50
C LEU A 8 28.05 36.56 -34.01
N ASP A 9 28.87 37.21 -34.84
CA ASP A 9 28.60 38.49 -35.53
C ASP A 9 28.21 39.68 -34.62
N GLY A 10 28.90 39.84 -33.49
CA GLY A 10 28.77 41.07 -32.68
C GLY A 10 27.40 41.30 -32.03
N LYS A 11 26.49 40.36 -32.12
CA LYS A 11 25.19 40.38 -31.42
C LYS A 11 25.12 39.28 -30.35
N MET A 12 24.87 39.67 -29.11
CA MET A 12 24.66 38.76 -28.01
C MET A 12 23.31 38.07 -28.18
N LEU A 13 23.34 36.78 -28.55
CA LEU A 13 22.14 35.96 -28.59
C LEU A 13 21.81 35.52 -27.18
N ILE A 14 20.80 36.11 -26.57
CA ILE A 14 20.25 35.61 -25.30
C ILE A 14 19.43 34.37 -25.63
N VAL A 15 20.07 33.19 -25.49
CA VAL A 15 19.33 31.93 -25.55
C VAL A 15 18.55 31.82 -24.24
N ASN A 16 17.27 32.14 -24.28
CA ASN A 16 16.36 31.80 -23.19
C ASN A 16 16.26 30.28 -23.10
N VAL A 17 17.10 29.67 -22.30
CA VAL A 17 16.96 28.27 -21.92
C VAL A 17 15.69 28.22 -21.05
N ARG A 18 14.54 27.97 -21.65
CA ARG A 18 13.38 27.52 -20.91
C ARG A 18 13.81 26.21 -20.24
N PHE A 19 14.06 26.25 -18.93
CA PHE A 19 14.11 25.04 -18.13
C PHE A 19 12.76 24.34 -18.31
N LEU A 20 12.72 23.31 -19.18
CA LEU A 20 11.64 22.35 -19.14
C LEU A 20 11.75 21.68 -17.76
N TRP A 21 10.82 22.03 -16.89
CA TRP A 21 10.61 21.28 -15.66
C TRP A 21 10.08 19.91 -16.09
N TYR A 22 10.98 18.96 -16.29
CA TYR A 22 10.58 17.56 -16.35
C TYR A 22 10.07 17.21 -14.96
N THR A 23 8.78 17.01 -14.85
CA THR A 23 8.18 16.43 -13.65
C THR A 23 8.61 14.99 -13.63
N PHE A 24 9.72 14.70 -12.97
CA PHE A 24 10.13 13.32 -12.73
C PHE A 24 9.14 12.72 -11.73
N CYS A 25 8.60 11.54 -12.05
CA CYS A 25 7.89 10.71 -11.11
C CYS A 25 8.88 10.33 -10.00
N MET A 26 8.67 10.81 -8.78
CA MET A 26 9.63 10.68 -7.69
C MET A 26 9.03 9.99 -6.48
N VAL A 27 9.81 9.07 -5.89
CA VAL A 27 9.50 8.52 -4.58
C VAL A 27 9.79 9.58 -3.51
N LEU A 28 8.86 9.80 -2.58
CA LEU A 28 9.03 10.75 -1.50
C LEU A 28 10.12 10.28 -0.53
N SER A 29 11.05 11.17 -0.20
CA SER A 29 12.02 10.98 0.87
C SER A 29 11.35 11.06 2.25
N ASP A 30 12.07 10.66 3.31
CA ASP A 30 11.61 10.82 4.69
C ASP A 30 11.26 12.27 5.04
N LYS A 31 12.02 13.22 4.52
CA LYS A 31 11.77 14.66 4.68
C LYS A 31 10.42 15.06 4.05
N ASP A 32 10.16 14.60 2.83
CA ASP A 32 8.94 14.93 2.10
C ASP A 32 7.73 14.19 2.69
N ILE A 33 7.91 12.96 3.16
CA ILE A 33 6.88 12.22 3.90
C ILE A 33 6.50 12.96 5.20
N LYS A 34 7.49 13.43 5.99
CA LYS A 34 7.23 14.26 7.20
C LYS A 34 6.42 15.51 6.86
N LYS A 35 6.80 16.21 5.78
CA LYS A 35 6.09 17.40 5.30
C LYS A 35 4.66 17.05 4.86
N ALA A 36 4.47 15.96 4.11
CA ALA A 36 3.17 15.52 3.63
C ALA A 36 2.24 15.10 4.78
N LEU A 37 2.76 14.44 5.81
CA LEU A 37 2.01 14.08 7.02
C LEU A 37 1.64 15.32 7.84
N SER A 38 2.57 16.28 8.05
CA SER A 38 2.32 17.48 8.83
C SER A 38 1.32 18.42 8.16
N SER A 39 1.36 18.53 6.83
CA SER A 39 0.39 19.30 6.04
C SER A 39 -0.93 18.56 5.78
N LYS A 40 -1.07 17.32 6.25
CA LYS A 40 -2.22 16.45 5.99
C LYS A 40 -2.45 16.15 4.49
N ARG A 41 -1.43 16.31 3.64
CA ARG A 41 -1.46 15.84 2.25
C ARG A 41 -1.58 14.32 2.20
N ILE A 42 -0.84 13.62 3.08
CA ILE A 42 -1.04 12.21 3.40
C ILE A 42 -1.62 12.13 4.82
N VAL A 43 -2.64 11.29 5.02
CA VAL A 43 -3.19 11.06 6.35
C VAL A 43 -3.06 9.60 6.72
N ILE A 44 -2.40 9.32 7.84
CA ILE A 44 -2.27 7.98 8.43
C ILE A 44 -2.85 8.04 9.84
N LYS A 45 -3.82 7.18 10.17
CA LYS A 45 -4.48 7.14 11.48
C LYS A 45 -4.49 5.71 12.03
N PRO A 46 -4.02 5.51 13.29
CA PRO A 46 -3.38 6.49 14.17
C PRO A 46 -2.08 7.01 13.58
N SER A 47 -1.68 8.22 13.97
CA SER A 47 -0.43 8.83 13.48
C SER A 47 0.77 7.91 13.76
N PRO A 48 1.65 7.71 12.76
CA PRO A 48 2.81 6.86 12.94
C PRO A 48 3.80 7.46 13.94
N ALA A 49 4.42 6.62 14.75
CA ALA A 49 5.55 7.00 15.59
C ALA A 49 6.79 7.17 14.69
N LEU A 50 7.06 8.39 14.23
CA LEU A 50 8.09 8.67 13.22
C LEU A 50 9.49 8.16 13.60
N ALA A 51 9.82 8.15 14.91
CA ALA A 51 11.10 7.64 15.39
C ALA A 51 11.32 6.14 15.09
N THR A 52 10.25 5.36 14.92
CA THR A 52 10.34 3.90 14.74
C THR A 52 9.68 3.41 13.46
N GLN A 53 8.72 4.16 12.89
CA GLN A 53 7.97 3.74 11.71
C GLN A 53 8.42 4.44 10.42
N LEU A 54 9.20 5.54 10.49
CA LEU A 54 9.65 6.23 9.30
C LEU A 54 11.00 5.65 8.82
N GLY A 55 11.00 5.15 7.59
CA GLY A 55 12.20 4.80 6.82
C GLY A 55 12.68 5.97 5.97
N SER A 56 13.76 5.77 5.20
CA SER A 56 14.32 6.82 4.33
C SER A 56 13.38 7.26 3.20
N CYS A 57 12.45 6.38 2.77
CA CYS A 57 11.46 6.66 1.71
C CYS A 57 10.13 5.94 1.94
N SER A 58 9.85 5.51 3.16
CA SER A 58 8.63 4.74 3.46
C SER A 58 8.15 4.97 4.88
N VAL A 59 6.91 4.56 5.15
CA VAL A 59 6.34 4.48 6.49
C VAL A 59 5.96 3.03 6.77
N ASP A 60 6.51 2.45 7.85
CA ASP A 60 6.10 1.14 8.32
C ASP A 60 4.66 1.20 8.85
N LEU A 61 3.82 0.26 8.42
CA LEU A 61 2.46 0.08 8.93
C LEU A 61 2.42 -1.16 9.83
N ARG A 62 1.51 -1.12 10.80
CA ARG A 62 1.39 -2.17 11.81
C ARG A 62 0.25 -3.12 11.49
N LEU A 63 0.40 -4.37 11.91
CA LEU A 63 -0.60 -5.41 11.76
C LEU A 63 -1.82 -5.11 12.65
N GLY A 64 -3.00 -5.13 12.05
CA GLY A 64 -4.26 -5.09 12.78
C GLY A 64 -4.59 -6.41 13.45
N ASN A 65 -5.78 -6.51 14.00
CA ASN A 65 -6.21 -7.68 14.79
C ASN A 65 -7.26 -8.55 14.11
N THR A 66 -7.58 -8.27 12.84
CA THR A 66 -8.61 -8.99 12.11
C THR A 66 -7.99 -9.71 10.92
N PHE A 67 -8.27 -11.01 10.87
CA PHE A 67 -7.75 -11.93 9.85
C PHE A 67 -8.92 -12.62 9.17
N ARG A 68 -8.77 -12.94 7.90
CA ARG A 68 -9.69 -13.78 7.15
C ARG A 68 -8.93 -14.97 6.60
N VAL A 69 -9.29 -16.16 7.07
CA VAL A 69 -8.68 -17.43 6.67
C VAL A 69 -9.59 -18.16 5.69
N PHE A 70 -8.98 -18.97 4.83
CA PHE A 70 -9.71 -19.80 3.87
C PHE A 70 -10.02 -21.17 4.46
N ASP A 71 -11.25 -21.61 4.31
CA ASP A 71 -11.71 -22.95 4.71
C ASP A 71 -11.88 -23.81 3.45
N HIS A 72 -10.96 -24.74 3.24
CA HIS A 72 -10.96 -25.63 2.08
C HIS A 72 -11.81 -26.88 2.29
N SER A 73 -12.43 -27.05 3.48
CA SER A 73 -13.11 -28.29 3.84
C SER A 73 -14.39 -28.55 3.04
N LYS A 74 -14.99 -27.49 2.49
CA LYS A 74 -16.30 -27.57 1.83
C LYS A 74 -16.26 -27.46 0.32
N HIS A 75 -15.18 -26.94 -0.24
CA HIS A 75 -15.07 -26.66 -1.68
C HIS A 75 -13.75 -27.17 -2.24
N ALA A 76 -13.81 -27.89 -3.35
CA ALA A 76 -12.63 -28.42 -4.02
C ALA A 76 -11.83 -27.37 -4.82
N TYR A 77 -12.47 -26.26 -5.19
CA TYR A 77 -11.87 -25.17 -5.97
C TYR A 77 -12.65 -23.87 -5.77
N ILE A 78 -12.02 -22.75 -6.12
CA ILE A 78 -12.64 -21.42 -6.20
C ILE A 78 -12.93 -21.14 -7.66
N ASP A 79 -14.17 -20.76 -7.99
CA ASP A 79 -14.57 -20.29 -9.31
C ASP A 79 -14.82 -18.77 -9.26
N PRO A 80 -13.86 -17.93 -9.72
CA PRO A 80 -13.98 -16.47 -9.63
C PRO A 80 -15.14 -15.88 -10.46
N SER A 81 -15.71 -16.65 -11.39
CA SER A 81 -16.86 -16.21 -12.20
C SER A 81 -18.18 -16.27 -11.45
N LYS A 82 -18.26 -17.03 -10.37
CA LYS A 82 -19.46 -17.23 -9.56
C LYS A 82 -19.51 -16.24 -8.40
N LYS A 83 -20.72 -15.78 -8.07
CA LYS A 83 -20.95 -14.79 -7.03
C LYS A 83 -20.91 -15.35 -5.59
N ASP A 84 -21.23 -16.64 -5.43
CA ASP A 84 -21.65 -17.17 -4.11
C ASP A 84 -20.58 -17.89 -3.30
N TYR A 85 -19.29 -17.83 -3.72
CA TYR A 85 -18.25 -18.56 -3.02
C TYR A 85 -17.66 -17.86 -1.78
N SER A 86 -17.80 -16.54 -1.67
CA SER A 86 -17.02 -15.75 -0.72
C SER A 86 -17.33 -16.05 0.75
N ASN A 87 -18.61 -16.09 1.11
CA ASN A 87 -19.03 -16.32 2.49
C ASN A 87 -18.93 -17.78 2.94
N GLU A 88 -18.79 -18.71 2.02
CA GLU A 88 -18.74 -20.15 2.32
C GLU A 88 -17.32 -20.68 2.52
N ILE A 89 -16.35 -20.04 1.87
CA ILE A 89 -14.95 -20.49 1.87
C ILE A 89 -14.04 -19.68 2.78
N THR A 90 -14.53 -18.64 3.43
CA THR A 90 -13.72 -17.81 4.31
C THR A 90 -14.31 -17.67 5.71
N LYS A 91 -13.45 -17.49 6.71
CA LYS A 91 -13.80 -17.27 8.11
C LYS A 91 -13.03 -16.09 8.66
N VAL A 92 -13.73 -15.17 9.33
CA VAL A 92 -13.10 -14.05 10.03
C VAL A 92 -12.66 -14.49 11.42
N ILE A 93 -11.40 -14.22 11.75
CA ILE A 93 -10.79 -14.43 13.06
C ILE A 93 -10.40 -13.07 13.60
N LYS A 94 -10.88 -12.72 14.78
CA LYS A 94 -10.47 -11.53 15.50
C LYS A 94 -9.63 -11.91 16.71
N VAL A 95 -8.42 -11.39 16.74
CA VAL A 95 -7.45 -11.62 17.82
C VAL A 95 -7.55 -10.49 18.85
N GLU A 96 -7.33 -10.79 20.12
CA GLU A 96 -7.26 -9.78 21.18
C GLU A 96 -6.15 -8.74 20.89
N LYS A 97 -6.27 -7.56 21.50
CA LYS A 97 -5.40 -6.41 21.23
C LYS A 97 -3.90 -6.74 21.34
N ASP A 98 -3.50 -7.53 22.31
CA ASP A 98 -2.10 -7.92 22.53
C ASP A 98 -1.86 -9.40 22.15
N GLY A 99 -2.80 -10.00 21.43
CA GLY A 99 -2.75 -11.39 21.00
C GLY A 99 -1.90 -11.60 19.76
N SER A 100 -1.91 -12.84 19.29
CA SER A 100 -1.14 -13.25 18.13
C SER A 100 -1.94 -14.23 17.27
N PHE A 101 -1.74 -14.13 15.96
CA PHE A 101 -2.18 -15.13 14.99
C PHE A 101 -1.00 -16.05 14.64
N ILE A 102 -1.20 -17.35 14.67
CA ILE A 102 -0.19 -18.35 14.27
C ILE A 102 -0.49 -18.78 12.84
N MET A 103 0.36 -18.37 11.91
CA MET A 103 0.24 -18.69 10.50
C MET A 103 1.04 -19.95 10.16
N GLN A 104 0.37 -21.01 9.72
CA GLN A 104 1.01 -22.28 9.39
C GLN A 104 1.77 -22.20 8.04
N PRO A 105 2.75 -23.10 7.80
CA PRO A 105 3.39 -23.23 6.50
C PRO A 105 2.36 -23.44 5.38
N GLY A 106 2.51 -22.69 4.27
CA GLY A 106 1.61 -22.76 3.12
C GLY A 106 0.27 -22.06 3.30
N GLU A 107 -0.03 -21.49 4.45
CA GLU A 107 -1.27 -20.72 4.61
C GLU A 107 -1.24 -19.40 3.84
N PHE A 108 -2.41 -19.04 3.30
CA PHE A 108 -2.73 -17.74 2.75
C PHE A 108 -3.84 -17.11 3.58
N VAL A 109 -3.64 -15.88 4.03
CA VAL A 109 -4.54 -15.19 4.97
C VAL A 109 -4.68 -13.73 4.57
N LEU A 110 -5.91 -13.23 4.52
CA LEU A 110 -6.11 -11.78 4.42
C LEU A 110 -6.07 -11.16 5.81
N ALA A 111 -5.35 -10.06 5.93
CA ALA A 111 -5.29 -9.25 7.14
C ALA A 111 -5.43 -7.77 6.79
N VAL A 112 -5.55 -6.90 7.78
CA VAL A 112 -5.53 -5.45 7.60
C VAL A 112 -4.44 -4.83 8.42
N THR A 113 -4.00 -3.64 7.99
CA THR A 113 -3.17 -2.80 8.84
C THR A 113 -3.98 -2.23 10.02
N LEU A 114 -3.29 -1.88 11.08
CA LEU A 114 -3.88 -1.12 12.18
C LEU A 114 -4.27 0.27 11.70
N GLU A 115 -3.42 0.87 10.86
CA GLU A 115 -3.59 2.21 10.32
C GLU A 115 -4.59 2.25 9.15
N THR A 116 -5.34 3.35 9.10
CA THR A 116 -6.02 3.82 7.91
C THR A 116 -5.11 4.77 7.17
N VAL A 117 -5.03 4.65 5.85
CA VAL A 117 -4.21 5.52 5.00
C VAL A 117 -5.11 6.25 4.01
N LYS A 118 -4.91 7.56 3.88
CA LYS A 118 -5.53 8.38 2.85
C LYS A 118 -4.46 9.03 1.99
N ILE A 119 -4.56 8.84 0.69
CA ILE A 119 -3.62 9.31 -0.34
C ILE A 119 -4.32 10.37 -1.19
N PRO A 120 -3.69 11.51 -1.51
CA PRO A 120 -4.26 12.54 -2.37
C PRO A 120 -4.32 12.08 -3.84
N SER A 121 -4.93 12.90 -4.71
CA SER A 121 -5.08 12.59 -6.13
C SER A 121 -3.79 12.70 -6.95
N ASP A 122 -2.74 13.29 -6.41
CA ASP A 122 -1.44 13.52 -7.07
C ASP A 122 -0.31 12.58 -6.57
N LEU A 123 -0.65 11.65 -5.66
CA LEU A 123 0.25 10.61 -5.18
C LEU A 123 -0.36 9.23 -5.38
N MET A 124 0.47 8.24 -5.65
CA MET A 124 0.14 6.83 -5.46
C MET A 124 0.90 6.28 -4.24
N GLY A 125 0.35 5.26 -3.61
CA GLY A 125 1.04 4.47 -2.59
C GLY A 125 1.47 3.12 -3.16
N ARG A 126 2.60 2.60 -2.65
CA ARG A 126 3.03 1.24 -2.94
C ARG A 126 3.32 0.50 -1.63
N LEU A 127 2.68 -0.64 -1.48
CA LEU A 127 2.89 -1.53 -0.34
C LEU A 127 4.07 -2.44 -0.61
N GLU A 128 4.99 -2.51 0.35
CA GLU A 128 6.18 -3.34 0.28
C GLU A 128 6.32 -4.20 1.54
N GLY A 129 6.90 -5.40 1.36
CA GLY A 129 7.26 -6.25 2.48
C GLY A 129 8.46 -5.69 3.24
N ARG A 130 8.57 -6.08 4.51
CA ARG A 130 9.77 -5.82 5.30
C ARG A 130 10.78 -6.96 5.13
N SER A 131 11.98 -6.62 4.67
CA SER A 131 13.04 -7.59 4.35
C SER A 131 13.31 -8.59 5.50
N SER A 132 13.24 -8.14 6.76
CA SER A 132 13.43 -9.02 7.93
C SER A 132 12.34 -10.09 8.06
N LEU A 133 11.12 -9.81 7.63
CA LEU A 133 10.01 -10.77 7.62
C LEU A 133 10.05 -11.64 6.36
N GLY A 134 10.39 -11.06 5.22
CA GLY A 134 10.59 -11.81 3.97
C GLY A 134 11.65 -12.90 4.10
N ARG A 135 12.73 -12.65 4.87
CA ARG A 135 13.78 -13.65 5.16
C ARG A 135 13.30 -14.81 6.02
N LEU A 136 12.15 -14.69 6.70
CA LEU A 136 11.48 -15.77 7.42
C LEU A 136 10.44 -16.50 6.55
N GLY A 137 10.26 -16.07 5.29
CA GLY A 137 9.28 -16.62 4.37
C GLY A 137 7.92 -15.94 4.40
N LEU A 138 7.78 -14.81 5.11
CA LEU A 138 6.50 -14.07 5.12
C LEU A 138 6.41 -13.14 3.92
N VAL A 139 5.37 -13.34 3.10
CA VAL A 139 4.92 -12.42 2.04
C VAL A 139 3.79 -11.56 2.60
N VAL A 140 3.69 -10.29 2.22
CA VAL A 140 2.65 -9.37 2.72
C VAL A 140 1.66 -8.92 1.66
N HIS A 141 1.99 -9.12 0.39
CA HIS A 141 1.09 -8.98 -0.75
C HIS A 141 1.50 -9.98 -1.84
N SER A 142 0.53 -10.51 -2.58
CA SER A 142 0.82 -11.48 -3.64
C SER A 142 1.10 -10.80 -4.98
N THR A 143 0.25 -9.88 -5.40
CA THR A 143 0.36 -9.25 -6.74
C THR A 143 0.06 -7.76 -6.76
N ALA A 144 -0.92 -7.28 -5.98
CA ALA A 144 -1.43 -5.92 -6.06
C ALA A 144 -0.84 -5.03 -4.96
N SER A 145 0.32 -4.41 -5.25
CA SER A 145 0.99 -3.52 -4.30
C SER A 145 0.58 -2.05 -4.44
N ILE A 146 -0.10 -1.67 -5.52
CA ILE A 146 -0.42 -0.28 -5.85
C ILE A 146 -1.71 0.16 -5.16
N PHE A 147 -1.63 1.29 -4.47
CA PHE A 147 -2.78 2.03 -3.94
C PHE A 147 -2.98 3.27 -4.80
N ASP A 148 -4.07 3.26 -5.56
CA ASP A 148 -4.41 4.31 -6.51
C ASP A 148 -4.48 5.70 -5.84
N PRO A 149 -4.19 6.78 -6.58
CA PRO A 149 -4.45 8.15 -6.17
C PRO A 149 -5.90 8.33 -5.69
N GLY A 150 -6.06 8.99 -4.54
CA GLY A 150 -7.38 9.15 -3.92
C GLY A 150 -7.85 7.94 -3.09
N TRP A 151 -6.98 6.98 -2.80
CA TRP A 151 -7.26 5.89 -1.86
C TRP A 151 -7.59 6.43 -0.46
N ASP A 152 -8.57 5.81 0.20
CA ASP A 152 -8.92 6.08 1.60
C ASP A 152 -9.45 4.79 2.23
N GLY A 153 -8.74 4.23 3.21
CA GLY A 153 -9.10 2.98 3.88
C GLY A 153 -7.93 2.30 4.58
N LYS A 154 -8.18 1.15 5.16
CA LYS A 154 -7.13 0.28 5.70
C LYS A 154 -6.54 -0.56 4.57
N PRO A 155 -5.20 -0.55 4.36
CA PRO A 155 -4.55 -1.51 3.50
C PRO A 155 -4.87 -2.96 3.91
N VAL A 156 -5.36 -3.74 2.98
CA VAL A 156 -5.51 -5.19 3.13
C VAL A 156 -4.19 -5.85 2.74
N LEU A 157 -3.77 -6.82 3.53
CA LEU A 157 -2.56 -7.60 3.35
C LEU A 157 -2.94 -9.01 2.89
N GLU A 158 -2.27 -9.49 1.87
CA GLU A 158 -2.38 -10.85 1.33
C GLU A 158 -1.21 -11.67 1.87
N LEU A 159 -1.30 -12.07 3.16
CA LEU A 159 -0.21 -12.73 3.85
C LEU A 159 -0.03 -14.17 3.35
N GLY A 160 1.20 -14.55 3.02
CA GLY A 160 1.60 -15.90 2.67
C GLY A 160 2.78 -16.37 3.52
N ASN A 161 2.72 -17.58 4.09
CA ASN A 161 3.87 -18.22 4.73
C ASN A 161 4.51 -19.23 3.78
N LEU A 162 5.57 -18.81 3.11
CA LEU A 162 6.35 -19.65 2.19
C LEU A 162 7.42 -20.48 2.91
N GLY A 163 7.60 -20.25 4.23
CA GLY A 163 8.54 -20.99 5.07
C GLY A 163 8.04 -22.38 5.45
N ARG A 164 8.88 -23.13 6.13
CA ARG A 164 8.55 -24.46 6.65
C ARG A 164 8.15 -24.47 8.13
N MET A 165 8.20 -23.32 8.78
CA MET A 165 7.85 -23.15 10.20
C MET A 165 6.64 -22.24 10.31
N ALA A 166 5.82 -22.46 11.33
CA ALA A 166 4.74 -21.56 11.69
C ALA A 166 5.32 -20.19 12.10
N ILE A 167 4.66 -19.11 11.68
CA ILE A 167 5.07 -17.74 12.00
C ILE A 167 4.05 -17.14 12.97
N LYS A 168 4.54 -16.66 14.13
CA LYS A 168 3.72 -15.94 15.10
C LYS A 168 3.64 -14.46 14.71
N LEU A 169 2.44 -14.01 14.35
CA LEU A 169 2.14 -12.63 13.97
C LEU A 169 1.44 -11.94 15.15
N THR A 170 2.13 -11.02 15.81
CA THR A 170 1.59 -10.28 16.97
C THR A 170 0.89 -9.01 16.49
N VAL A 171 -0.31 -8.74 17.02
CA VAL A 171 -1.05 -7.50 16.74
C VAL A 171 -0.20 -6.28 17.07
N GLY A 172 -0.20 -5.27 16.20
CA GLY A 172 0.59 -4.06 16.38
C GLY A 172 2.06 -4.15 15.96
N MET A 173 2.58 -5.34 15.59
CA MET A 173 3.92 -5.43 15.01
C MET A 173 3.99 -4.71 13.68
N ARG A 174 5.15 -4.12 13.33
CA ARG A 174 5.38 -3.54 11.99
C ARG A 174 5.45 -4.67 10.98
N ILE A 175 4.50 -4.71 10.04
CA ILE A 175 4.31 -5.83 9.12
C ILE A 175 4.73 -5.51 7.69
N CYS A 176 4.49 -4.29 7.22
CA CYS A 176 4.78 -3.83 5.88
C CYS A 176 5.27 -2.39 5.91
N ALA A 177 5.74 -1.90 4.76
CA ALA A 177 6.10 -0.50 4.54
C ALA A 177 5.27 0.06 3.40
N MET A 178 4.97 1.35 3.42
CA MET A 178 4.32 2.05 2.31
C MET A 178 5.20 3.19 1.82
N THR A 179 5.53 3.18 0.54
CA THR A 179 6.17 4.29 -0.17
C THR A 179 5.11 5.14 -0.85
N PHE A 180 5.47 6.37 -1.21
CA PHE A 180 4.60 7.30 -1.93
C PHE A 180 5.34 7.86 -3.12
N GLU A 181 4.68 7.85 -4.27
CA GLU A 181 5.25 8.26 -5.56
C GLU A 181 4.42 9.40 -6.14
N GLU A 182 5.06 10.47 -6.61
CA GLU A 182 4.38 11.58 -7.26
C GLU A 182 3.96 11.19 -8.67
N LEU A 183 2.74 11.54 -9.05
CA LEU A 183 2.27 11.38 -10.43
C LEU A 183 2.76 12.56 -11.28
N SER A 184 2.86 12.35 -12.59
CA SER A 184 3.18 13.41 -13.56
C SER A 184 2.13 14.54 -13.58
N SER A 185 0.91 14.24 -13.18
CA SER A 185 -0.21 15.17 -12.94
C SER A 185 -1.23 14.51 -12.02
N PRO A 186 -2.07 15.26 -11.31
CA PRO A 186 -3.14 14.67 -10.50
C PRO A 186 -4.06 13.79 -11.35
N ALA A 187 -4.49 12.65 -10.77
CA ALA A 187 -5.44 11.76 -11.42
C ALA A 187 -6.76 12.48 -11.69
N GLU A 188 -7.25 12.43 -12.92
CA GLU A 188 -8.52 13.03 -13.31
C GLU A 188 -9.69 12.37 -12.56
N THR A 189 -9.62 11.06 -12.36
CA THR A 189 -10.63 10.31 -11.61
C THR A 189 -9.97 9.54 -10.45
N PRO A 190 -9.81 10.15 -9.27
CA PRO A 190 -9.26 9.49 -8.09
C PRO A 190 -10.07 8.26 -7.67
N TYR A 191 -9.44 7.31 -6.98
CA TYR A 191 -10.02 6.00 -6.63
C TYR A 191 -11.39 6.12 -5.95
N THR A 192 -11.54 6.99 -4.94
CA THR A 192 -12.81 7.17 -4.24
C THR A 192 -13.90 7.78 -5.11
N SER A 193 -13.55 8.45 -6.22
CA SER A 193 -14.49 9.01 -7.19
C SER A 193 -14.90 8.01 -8.28
N LYS A 194 -14.12 6.93 -8.50
CA LYS A 194 -14.45 5.90 -9.50
C LYS A 194 -15.77 5.20 -9.13
N LYS A 195 -16.75 5.16 -10.03
CA LYS A 195 -18.06 4.53 -9.80
C LYS A 195 -17.95 3.06 -9.35
N PHE A 196 -17.01 2.33 -9.93
CA PHE A 196 -16.84 0.88 -9.75
C PHE A 196 -15.62 0.50 -8.90
N ALA A 197 -15.06 1.43 -8.10
CA ALA A 197 -14.00 1.07 -7.17
C ALA A 197 -14.56 0.19 -6.05
N LYS A 198 -14.04 -1.05 -5.95
CA LYS A 198 -14.61 -2.13 -5.12
C LYS A 198 -14.33 -1.96 -3.63
N TYR A 199 -13.18 -1.39 -3.26
CA TYR A 199 -12.67 -1.41 -1.89
C TYR A 199 -12.55 -0.01 -1.26
N LYS A 200 -13.48 0.90 -1.62
CA LYS A 200 -13.53 2.24 -1.02
C LYS A 200 -13.81 2.15 0.48
N PHE A 201 -13.05 2.89 1.26
CA PHE A 201 -13.25 3.03 2.71
C PHE A 201 -13.26 1.69 3.48
N GLN A 202 -12.61 0.66 2.93
CA GLN A 202 -12.55 -0.63 3.61
C GLN A 202 -11.87 -0.52 4.98
N ASN A 203 -12.40 -1.25 5.97
CA ASN A 203 -11.92 -1.24 7.35
C ASN A 203 -11.61 -2.65 7.89
N ALA A 204 -11.89 -3.68 7.10
CA ALA A 204 -11.71 -5.08 7.43
C ALA A 204 -11.06 -5.81 6.26
N PRO A 205 -10.53 -7.03 6.44
CA PRO A 205 -10.03 -7.85 5.34
C PRO A 205 -11.23 -8.38 4.54
N GLU A 206 -11.69 -7.56 3.59
CA GLU A 206 -12.80 -7.92 2.71
C GLU A 206 -12.37 -9.00 1.72
N GLU A 207 -13.33 -9.77 1.27
CA GLU A 207 -13.14 -10.82 0.26
C GLU A 207 -12.95 -10.23 -1.13
N SER A 208 -12.55 -11.11 -2.07
CA SER A 208 -12.51 -10.71 -3.47
C SER A 208 -13.90 -10.34 -4.00
N ARG A 209 -13.99 -9.18 -4.61
CA ARG A 209 -15.19 -8.69 -5.32
C ARG A 209 -15.03 -8.80 -6.83
N ILE A 210 -14.30 -9.82 -7.30
CA ILE A 210 -14.06 -10.00 -8.74
C ILE A 210 -15.36 -10.21 -9.52
N HIS A 211 -16.36 -10.84 -8.92
CA HIS A 211 -17.69 -11.05 -9.51
C HIS A 211 -18.46 -9.73 -9.78
N GLU A 212 -18.04 -8.60 -9.22
CA GLU A 212 -18.63 -7.29 -9.51
C GLU A 212 -18.07 -6.66 -10.81
N GLU A 213 -17.05 -7.27 -11.43
CA GLU A 213 -16.54 -6.84 -12.74
C GLU A 213 -17.55 -7.21 -13.82
N LYS A 214 -17.90 -6.21 -14.65
CA LYS A 214 -18.81 -6.34 -15.79
C LYS A 214 -18.02 -6.39 -17.08
#